data_dbb2b0e111c2c7a9a25a2aea4ae6648c
#
_entry.id   dbb2b0e111c2c7a9a25a2aea4ae6648c
#
_cell.length_a   1.000
_cell.length_b   1.000
_cell.length_c   1.000
_cell.angle_alpha   90.00
_cell.angle_beta   90.00
_cell.angle_gamma   90.00
#
_symmetry.space_group_name_H-M   'P 1'
#
loop_
_entity.id
_entity.type
_entity.pdbx_description
1 polymer ?
#
loop_
_entity_poly.entity_id
_entity_poly.type
_entity_poly.pdbx_seq_one_letter_code
_entity_poly.pdbx_strand_id
1 'polypeptide(L)'
;MEIEVERSMQSYLDCLDEELSQQSGFKKPPTRIVKKCRTTSRTDPGSGYINHGSKRGIGYLMESTVDCKYGIVTGIDVYSANEKESLQVLCHLERQIKLGVPMSSITLDRGYETGAVHRGLELLGITGYIPAIQFSNPPEKYGFAYDLERDTFIFAKACELLS
;
A
#
# COMPACT_ATOMS: atom_id res chain seq x y z
N MET A 1 10.89 -19.21 7.87
CA MET A 1 10.46 -18.53 6.62
C MET A 1 9.48 -17.40 6.90
N GLU A 2 8.38 -17.60 7.65
CA GLU A 2 7.43 -16.54 8.05
C GLU A 2 8.08 -15.39 8.83
N ILE A 3 8.97 -15.68 9.75
CA ILE A 3 9.68 -14.67 10.57
C ILE A 3 10.59 -13.76 9.73
N GLU A 4 11.12 -14.27 8.62
CA GLU A 4 12.01 -13.51 7.74
C GLU A 4 11.23 -12.53 6.83
N VAL A 5 10.04 -12.94 6.41
CA VAL A 5 9.13 -12.09 5.62
C VAL A 5 8.55 -10.95 6.46
N GLU A 6 8.16 -11.22 7.70
CA GLU A 6 7.72 -10.17 8.64
C GLU A 6 8.84 -9.17 8.94
N ARG A 7 10.08 -9.63 9.11
CA ARG A 7 11.26 -8.75 9.31
C ARG A 7 11.52 -7.88 8.09
N SER A 8 11.37 -8.42 6.88
CA SER A 8 11.57 -7.66 5.64
C SER A 8 10.54 -6.54 5.51
N MET A 9 9.25 -6.84 5.74
CA MET A 9 8.21 -5.83 5.70
C MET A 9 8.38 -4.76 6.79
N GLN A 10 8.72 -5.16 8.01
CA GLN A 10 8.98 -4.22 9.09
C GLN A 10 10.18 -3.32 8.75
N SER A 11 11.23 -3.88 8.15
CA SER A 11 12.38 -3.11 7.69
C SER A 11 12.01 -2.05 6.63
N TYR A 12 11.11 -2.37 5.69
CA TYR A 12 10.61 -1.39 4.73
C TYR A 12 9.80 -0.28 5.41
N LEU A 13 8.93 -0.64 6.34
CA LEU A 13 8.12 0.34 7.08
C LEU A 13 8.99 1.24 7.96
N ASP A 14 10.00 0.67 8.62
CA ASP A 14 10.94 1.42 9.46
C ASP A 14 11.77 2.40 8.62
N CYS A 15 12.24 1.98 7.44
CA CYS A 15 12.95 2.83 6.49
C CYS A 15 12.08 4.01 6.01
N LEU A 16 10.80 3.75 5.69
CA LEU A 16 9.85 4.79 5.32
C LEU A 16 9.59 5.78 6.47
N ASP A 17 9.45 5.28 7.70
CA ASP A 17 9.26 6.11 8.89
C ASP A 17 10.49 6.99 9.16
N GLU A 18 11.71 6.48 8.95
CA GLU A 18 12.95 7.25 9.08
C GLU A 18 13.07 8.34 8.02
N GLU A 19 12.78 8.03 6.75
CA GLU A 19 12.80 9.01 5.65
C GLU A 19 11.77 10.12 5.86
N LEU A 20 10.54 9.80 6.26
CA LEU A 20 9.50 10.77 6.58
C LEU A 20 9.87 11.65 7.78
N SER A 21 10.52 11.09 8.78
CA SER A 21 10.97 11.82 9.97
C SER A 21 12.09 12.80 9.66
N GLN A 22 12.98 12.45 8.73
CA GLN A 22 14.08 13.32 8.30
C GLN A 22 13.60 14.46 7.40
N GLN A 23 12.59 14.22 6.54
CA GLN A 23 12.12 15.24 5.59
C GLN A 23 11.18 16.28 6.20
N SER A 24 10.39 15.94 7.21
CA SER A 24 9.27 16.78 7.63
C SER A 24 9.42 17.49 8.95
N GLY A 25 10.37 17.14 9.79
CA GLY A 25 10.37 17.60 11.19
C GLY A 25 9.05 17.26 11.93
N PHE A 26 8.21 16.45 11.31
CA PHE A 26 6.88 16.11 11.76
C PHE A 26 6.98 15.11 12.92
N LYS A 27 6.70 15.56 14.13
CA LYS A 27 6.54 14.65 15.26
C LYS A 27 5.28 13.83 15.01
N LYS A 28 5.46 12.54 14.74
CA LYS A 28 4.38 11.56 14.61
C LYS A 28 3.41 11.74 15.80
N PRO A 29 2.12 11.99 15.58
CA PRO A 29 1.17 12.05 16.69
C PRO A 29 1.22 10.71 17.44
N PRO A 30 1.07 10.69 18.77
CA PRO A 30 1.13 9.46 19.53
C PRO A 30 0.14 8.46 18.96
N THR A 31 0.64 7.33 18.49
CA THR A 31 -0.18 6.28 17.90
C THR A 31 -1.12 5.77 18.96
N ARG A 32 -2.38 6.20 18.90
CA ARG A 32 -3.43 5.64 19.74
C ARG A 32 -3.56 4.19 19.32
N ILE A 33 -3.03 3.27 20.13
CA ILE A 33 -3.22 1.83 19.94
C ILE A 33 -4.70 1.55 20.15
N VAL A 34 -5.49 1.72 19.09
CA VAL A 34 -6.86 1.22 19.07
C VAL A 34 -6.74 -0.28 18.89
N LYS A 35 -6.90 -1.04 19.96
CA LYS A 35 -7.11 -2.48 19.87
C LYS A 35 -8.36 -2.68 19.00
N LYS A 36 -8.18 -2.84 17.70
CA LYS A 36 -9.26 -3.27 16.81
C LYS A 36 -9.64 -4.67 17.24
N CYS A 37 -10.81 -4.79 17.85
CA CYS A 37 -11.42 -6.09 18.10
C CYS A 37 -11.67 -6.73 16.73
N ARG A 38 -10.82 -7.69 16.35
CA ARG A 38 -10.96 -8.39 15.08
C ARG A 38 -12.08 -9.40 15.24
N THR A 39 -13.09 -9.33 14.38
CA THR A 39 -14.13 -10.36 14.32
C THR A 39 -13.53 -11.59 13.63
N THR A 40 -13.45 -12.69 14.36
CA THR A 40 -12.94 -13.97 13.87
C THR A 40 -13.98 -15.06 14.03
N SER A 41 -13.88 -16.12 13.24
CA SER A 41 -14.72 -17.32 13.41
C SER A 41 -14.24 -18.15 14.61
N ARG A 42 -15.19 -18.74 15.36
CA ARG A 42 -14.86 -19.71 16.42
C ARG A 42 -14.34 -21.04 15.88
N THR A 43 -14.82 -21.43 14.70
CA THR A 43 -14.49 -22.70 14.06
C THR A 43 -13.28 -22.59 13.15
N ASP A 44 -12.96 -21.36 12.70
CA ASP A 44 -11.85 -21.07 11.83
C ASP A 44 -11.15 -19.76 12.26
N PRO A 45 -10.25 -19.83 13.24
CA PRO A 45 -9.57 -18.65 13.79
C PRO A 45 -8.65 -17.91 12.79
N GLY A 46 -8.22 -18.56 11.71
CA GLY A 46 -7.41 -17.97 10.67
C GLY A 46 -8.19 -17.07 9.70
N SER A 47 -9.53 -17.20 9.68
CA SER A 47 -10.38 -16.38 8.82
C SER A 47 -10.56 -14.96 9.37
N GLY A 48 -10.88 -14.01 8.51
CA GLY A 48 -11.16 -12.63 8.86
C GLY A 48 -12.54 -12.18 8.39
N TYR A 49 -13.02 -11.05 8.93
CA TYR A 49 -14.29 -10.47 8.53
C TYR A 49 -14.08 -9.43 7.41
N ILE A 50 -14.71 -9.68 6.27
CA ILE A 50 -14.78 -8.74 5.15
C ILE A 50 -15.97 -7.81 5.35
N ASN A 51 -15.73 -6.50 5.24
CA ASN A 51 -16.79 -5.48 5.18
C ASN A 51 -16.41 -4.47 4.09
N HIS A 52 -16.56 -4.87 2.84
CA HIS A 52 -16.22 -4.04 1.70
C HIS A 52 -17.37 -4.02 0.68
N GLY A 53 -18.00 -2.88 0.52
CA GLY A 53 -19.13 -2.70 -0.39
C GLY A 53 -20.30 -3.65 -0.09
N SER A 54 -20.69 -4.44 -1.08
CA SER A 54 -21.75 -5.46 -0.96
C SER A 54 -21.27 -6.78 -0.33
N LYS A 55 -19.95 -6.97 -0.23
CA LYS A 55 -19.36 -8.20 0.32
C LYS A 55 -19.18 -8.07 1.82
N ARG A 56 -19.94 -8.87 2.57
CA ARG A 56 -19.84 -8.96 4.04
C ARG A 56 -19.81 -10.41 4.45
N GLY A 57 -18.89 -10.78 5.31
CA GLY A 57 -18.80 -12.15 5.80
C GLY A 57 -17.42 -12.52 6.33
N ILE A 58 -17.31 -13.73 6.81
CA ILE A 58 -16.05 -14.32 7.27
C ILE A 58 -15.43 -15.05 6.09
N GLY A 59 -14.13 -14.90 5.89
CA GLY A 59 -13.42 -15.55 4.79
C GLY A 59 -11.95 -15.20 4.73
N TYR A 60 -11.39 -15.40 3.55
CA TYR A 60 -10.00 -15.14 3.21
C TYR A 60 -9.92 -14.21 2.02
N LEU A 61 -8.82 -13.48 1.92
CA LEU A 61 -8.38 -12.81 0.70
C LEU A 61 -7.38 -13.70 -0.02
N MET A 62 -7.48 -13.71 -1.33
CA MET A 62 -6.52 -14.40 -2.20
C MET A 62 -5.89 -13.37 -3.12
N GLU A 63 -4.57 -13.33 -3.11
CA GLU A 63 -3.76 -12.55 -4.03
C GLU A 63 -3.10 -13.50 -5.02
N SER A 64 -3.15 -13.16 -6.30
CA SER A 64 -2.54 -13.97 -7.35
C SER A 64 -1.84 -13.08 -8.36
N THR A 65 -0.66 -13.49 -8.78
CA THR A 65 0.06 -12.88 -9.90
C THR A 65 0.01 -13.76 -11.13
N VAL A 66 -0.12 -13.12 -12.28
CA VAL A 66 -0.24 -13.77 -13.58
C VAL A 66 0.78 -13.17 -14.52
N ASP A 67 1.55 -14.01 -15.20
CA ASP A 67 2.37 -13.58 -16.34
C ASP A 67 1.45 -13.20 -17.51
N CYS A 68 1.46 -11.90 -17.85
CA CYS A 68 0.60 -11.37 -18.92
C CYS A 68 0.92 -11.95 -20.31
N LYS A 69 2.14 -12.42 -20.54
CA LYS A 69 2.57 -12.94 -21.83
C LYS A 69 2.01 -14.33 -22.09
N TYR A 70 2.01 -15.19 -21.07
CA TYR A 70 1.65 -16.60 -21.21
C TYR A 70 0.36 -16.96 -20.48
N GLY A 71 -0.21 -16.04 -19.68
CA GLY A 71 -1.41 -16.30 -18.89
C GLY A 71 -1.19 -17.31 -17.75
N ILE A 72 0.05 -17.49 -17.32
CA ILE A 72 0.40 -18.47 -16.29
C ILE A 72 0.34 -17.79 -14.92
N VAL A 73 -0.33 -18.42 -13.96
CA VAL A 73 -0.30 -17.98 -12.56
C VAL A 73 1.07 -18.29 -11.99
N THR A 74 1.81 -17.25 -11.61
CA THR A 74 3.17 -17.36 -11.08
C THR A 74 3.21 -17.48 -9.57
N GLY A 75 2.18 -17.00 -8.89
CA GLY A 75 2.08 -17.10 -7.44
C GLY A 75 0.66 -16.92 -6.93
N ILE A 76 0.37 -17.56 -5.81
CA ILE A 76 -0.89 -17.41 -5.07
C ILE A 76 -0.56 -17.33 -3.59
N ASP A 77 -1.13 -16.33 -2.92
CA ASP A 77 -1.13 -16.20 -1.47
C ASP A 77 -2.55 -16.06 -0.94
N VAL A 78 -2.77 -16.61 0.25
CA VAL A 78 -4.06 -16.57 0.93
C VAL A 78 -3.83 -16.07 2.36
N TYR A 79 -4.58 -15.05 2.75
CA TYR A 79 -4.48 -14.45 4.07
C TYR A 79 -5.85 -14.07 4.61
N SER A 80 -5.89 -13.77 5.90
CA SER A 80 -7.13 -13.43 6.58
C SER A 80 -7.80 -12.22 5.92
N ALA A 81 -9.12 -12.27 5.72
CA ALA A 81 -9.87 -11.23 5.03
C ALA A 81 -9.86 -9.85 5.72
N ASN A 82 -9.37 -9.74 6.94
CA ASN A 82 -9.19 -8.47 7.65
C ASN A 82 -7.78 -7.86 7.44
N GLU A 83 -6.90 -8.51 6.70
CA GLU A 83 -5.63 -7.96 6.27
C GLU A 83 -5.82 -6.91 5.17
N LYS A 84 -4.86 -6.01 5.02
CA LYS A 84 -4.86 -5.04 3.93
C LYS A 84 -4.07 -5.59 2.75
N GLU A 85 -4.70 -5.71 1.59
CA GLU A 85 -4.07 -6.16 0.34
C GLU A 85 -2.79 -5.37 0.02
N SER A 86 -2.82 -4.05 0.17
CA SER A 86 -1.67 -3.19 -0.11
C SER A 86 -0.43 -3.44 0.77
N LEU A 87 -0.58 -4.12 1.90
CA LEU A 87 0.56 -4.48 2.75
C LEU A 87 1.14 -5.85 2.38
N GLN A 88 0.32 -6.73 1.80
CA GLN A 88 0.72 -8.10 1.48
C GLN A 88 1.40 -8.22 0.12
N VAL A 89 1.06 -7.33 -0.83
CA VAL A 89 1.58 -7.39 -2.20
C VAL A 89 3.11 -7.38 -2.26
N LEU A 90 3.78 -6.56 -1.47
CA LEU A 90 5.25 -6.48 -1.47
C LEU A 90 5.90 -7.78 -1.02
N CYS A 91 5.35 -8.41 0.02
CA CYS A 91 5.81 -9.71 0.50
C CYS A 91 5.59 -10.82 -0.52
N HIS A 92 4.44 -10.78 -1.19
CA HIS A 92 4.10 -11.70 -2.28
C HIS A 92 5.10 -11.59 -3.43
N LEU A 93 5.42 -10.37 -3.88
CA LEU A 93 6.38 -10.12 -4.95
C LEU A 93 7.81 -10.50 -4.56
N GLU A 94 8.24 -10.12 -3.36
CA GLU A 94 9.58 -10.48 -2.86
C GLU A 94 9.78 -12.00 -2.82
N ARG A 95 8.76 -12.74 -2.39
CA ARG A 95 8.79 -14.21 -2.39
C ARG A 95 8.97 -14.78 -3.78
N GLN A 96 8.25 -14.25 -4.79
CA GLN A 96 8.37 -14.70 -6.17
C GLN A 96 9.75 -14.41 -6.74
N ILE A 97 10.32 -13.23 -6.47
CA ILE A 97 11.69 -12.89 -6.88
C ILE A 97 12.69 -13.87 -6.26
N LYS A 98 12.55 -14.20 -4.97
CA LYS A 98 13.40 -15.19 -4.29
C LYS A 98 13.26 -16.60 -4.88
N LEU A 99 12.10 -16.92 -5.43
CA LEU A 99 11.88 -18.19 -6.16
C LEU A 99 12.41 -18.16 -7.60
N GLY A 100 12.99 -17.05 -8.05
CA GLY A 100 13.58 -16.92 -9.37
C GLY A 100 12.60 -16.53 -10.47
N VAL A 101 11.40 -16.04 -10.14
CA VAL A 101 10.46 -15.49 -11.11
C VAL A 101 10.99 -14.13 -11.58
N PRO A 102 11.39 -13.98 -12.86
CA PRO A 102 11.89 -12.69 -13.35
C PRO A 102 10.73 -11.69 -13.43
N MET A 103 10.91 -10.53 -12.79
CA MET A 103 9.87 -9.50 -12.75
C MET A 103 10.51 -8.12 -12.91
N SER A 104 10.22 -7.44 -14.01
CA SER A 104 10.69 -6.08 -14.29
C SER A 104 9.57 -5.04 -14.14
N SER A 105 8.32 -5.46 -14.28
CA SER A 105 7.17 -4.57 -14.18
C SER A 105 5.93 -5.31 -13.68
N ILE A 106 5.03 -4.57 -13.06
CA ILE A 106 3.76 -5.10 -12.56
C ILE A 106 2.63 -4.09 -12.78
N THR A 107 1.44 -4.60 -13.09
CA THR A 107 0.21 -3.82 -13.12
C THR A 107 -0.65 -4.22 -11.93
N LEU A 108 -1.04 -3.23 -11.13
CA LEU A 108 -1.88 -3.40 -9.96
C LEU A 108 -3.16 -2.56 -10.10
N ASP A 109 -4.20 -2.92 -9.36
CA ASP A 109 -5.40 -2.11 -9.34
C ASP A 109 -5.25 -0.85 -8.47
N ARG A 110 -6.27 0.02 -8.50
CA ARG A 110 -6.29 1.27 -7.74
C ARG A 110 -6.22 1.06 -6.22
N GLY A 111 -6.62 -0.09 -5.70
CA GLY A 111 -6.56 -0.42 -4.28
C GLY A 111 -5.15 -0.43 -3.71
N TYR A 112 -4.16 -0.61 -4.60
CA TYR A 112 -2.73 -0.62 -4.25
C TYR A 112 -2.07 0.75 -4.38
N GLU A 113 -2.79 1.81 -4.76
CA GLU A 113 -2.28 3.18 -4.89
C GLU A 113 -1.96 3.77 -3.51
N THR A 114 -0.78 3.44 -3.00
CA THR A 114 -0.26 3.95 -1.72
C THR A 114 1.23 4.25 -1.85
N GLY A 115 1.72 5.28 -1.14
CA GLY A 115 3.14 5.63 -1.14
C GLY A 115 4.04 4.46 -0.70
N ALA A 116 3.57 3.61 0.23
CA ALA A 116 4.31 2.44 0.66
C ALA A 116 4.50 1.40 -0.45
N VAL A 117 3.46 1.16 -1.27
CA VAL A 117 3.56 0.24 -2.41
C VAL A 117 4.51 0.79 -3.47
N HIS A 118 4.39 2.07 -3.84
CA HIS A 118 5.31 2.69 -4.80
C HIS A 118 6.76 2.60 -4.34
N ARG A 119 7.02 2.96 -3.08
CA ARG A 119 8.37 2.87 -2.53
C ARG A 119 8.90 1.45 -2.46
N GLY A 120 8.07 0.48 -2.07
CA GLY A 120 8.44 -0.93 -2.04
C GLY A 120 8.77 -1.48 -3.43
N LEU A 121 7.99 -1.13 -4.46
CA LEU A 121 8.27 -1.52 -5.84
C LEU A 121 9.59 -0.93 -6.34
N GLU A 122 9.86 0.34 -6.02
CA GLU A 122 11.14 1.00 -6.35
C GLU A 122 12.33 0.27 -5.72
N LEU A 123 12.24 -0.07 -4.43
CA LEU A 123 13.28 -0.82 -3.72
C LEU A 123 13.49 -2.23 -4.29
N LEU A 124 12.44 -2.87 -4.78
CA LEU A 124 12.53 -4.16 -5.48
C LEU A 124 13.02 -4.03 -6.93
N GLY A 125 13.18 -2.82 -7.45
CA GLY A 125 13.56 -2.57 -8.84
C GLY A 125 12.47 -2.91 -9.85
N ILE A 126 11.20 -2.87 -9.43
CA ILE A 126 10.02 -3.21 -10.26
C ILE A 126 9.31 -1.93 -10.68
N THR A 127 9.04 -1.77 -11.97
CA THR A 127 8.20 -0.67 -12.47
C THR A 127 6.72 -0.99 -12.22
N GLY A 128 6.06 -0.19 -11.36
CA GLY A 128 4.63 -0.33 -11.05
C GLY A 128 3.74 0.50 -11.99
N TYR A 129 2.69 -0.11 -12.52
CA TYR A 129 1.61 0.56 -13.24
C TYR A 129 0.33 0.47 -12.40
N ILE A 130 0.05 1.54 -11.65
CA ILE A 130 -1.06 1.62 -10.70
C ILE A 130 -1.90 2.83 -11.09
N PRO A 131 -3.23 2.66 -11.33
CA PRO A 131 -4.10 3.79 -11.65
C PRO A 131 -4.20 4.74 -10.47
N ALA A 132 -3.98 6.03 -10.70
CA ALA A 132 -4.10 7.06 -9.67
C ALA A 132 -5.50 7.10 -9.05
N ILE A 133 -5.57 7.36 -7.75
CA ILE A 133 -6.82 7.59 -7.04
C ILE A 133 -7.37 8.95 -7.49
N GLN A 134 -8.56 8.93 -8.10
CA GLN A 134 -9.26 10.16 -8.38
C GLN A 134 -9.90 10.69 -7.09
N PHE A 135 -9.36 11.76 -6.57
CA PHE A 135 -9.98 12.45 -5.45
C PHE A 135 -11.27 13.11 -5.92
N SER A 136 -12.36 12.88 -5.19
CA SER A 136 -13.65 13.56 -5.45
C SER A 136 -13.58 15.07 -5.23
N ASN A 137 -12.55 15.53 -4.55
CA ASN A 137 -12.24 16.93 -4.32
C ASN A 137 -10.80 17.19 -4.78
N PRO A 138 -10.62 17.78 -5.96
CA PRO A 138 -9.31 18.13 -6.47
C PRO A 138 -8.64 19.18 -5.55
N PRO A 139 -7.30 19.22 -5.49
CA PRO A 139 -6.55 20.14 -4.62
C PRO A 139 -6.94 21.61 -4.79
N GLU A 140 -7.36 22.00 -5.98
CA GLU A 140 -7.81 23.36 -6.32
C GLU A 140 -9.03 23.80 -5.49
N LYS A 141 -9.90 22.85 -5.14
CA LYS A 141 -11.05 23.12 -4.25
C LYS A 141 -10.62 23.60 -2.87
N TYR A 142 -9.43 23.24 -2.43
CA TYR A 142 -8.85 23.66 -1.16
C TYR A 142 -7.90 24.86 -1.30
N GLY A 143 -7.84 25.48 -2.48
CA GLY A 143 -7.00 26.65 -2.75
C GLY A 143 -5.55 26.32 -3.09
N PHE A 144 -5.25 25.09 -3.45
CA PHE A 144 -3.95 24.71 -4.00
C PHE A 144 -3.95 24.83 -5.51
N ALA A 145 -2.93 25.45 -6.08
CA ALA A 145 -2.64 25.46 -7.51
C ALA A 145 -1.38 24.64 -7.78
N TYR A 146 -1.40 23.84 -8.84
CA TYR A 146 -0.22 23.07 -9.25
C TYR A 146 0.65 23.90 -10.19
N ASP A 147 1.91 24.07 -9.81
CA ASP A 147 2.93 24.72 -10.63
C ASP A 147 3.70 23.65 -11.41
N LEU A 148 3.45 23.59 -12.72
CA LEU A 148 4.05 22.62 -13.62
C LEU A 148 5.56 22.81 -13.81
N GLU A 149 6.06 24.07 -13.68
CA GLU A 149 7.50 24.35 -13.87
C GLU A 149 8.33 23.90 -12.67
N ARG A 150 7.75 23.99 -11.49
CA ARG A 150 8.41 23.64 -10.21
C ARG A 150 8.03 22.26 -9.68
N ASP A 151 7.08 21.58 -10.32
CA ASP A 151 6.52 20.31 -9.87
C ASP A 151 6.06 20.35 -8.39
N THR A 152 5.35 21.46 -8.03
CA THR A 152 4.92 21.71 -6.64
C THR A 152 3.49 22.24 -6.58
N PHE A 153 2.83 22.04 -5.44
CA PHE A 153 1.57 22.69 -5.14
C PHE A 153 1.80 24.00 -4.39
N ILE A 154 1.20 25.09 -4.87
CA ILE A 154 1.24 26.40 -4.25
C ILE A 154 -0.12 26.65 -3.59
N PHE A 155 -0.11 27.06 -2.32
CA PHE A 155 -1.32 27.47 -1.60
C PHE A 155 -1.54 28.97 -1.80
N ALA A 156 -2.56 29.32 -2.58
CA ALA A 156 -2.80 30.70 -2.99
C ALA A 156 -3.13 31.66 -1.83
N LYS A 157 -3.59 31.16 -0.68
CA LYS A 157 -3.91 31.99 0.49
C LYS A 157 -2.72 32.33 1.39
N ALA A 158 -1.54 31.79 1.14
CA ALA A 158 -0.36 32.09 1.97
C ALA A 158 0.14 33.54 1.82
N CYS A 159 -0.24 34.25 0.76
CA CYS A 159 0.13 35.64 0.56
C CYS A 159 -0.71 36.67 1.34
N GLU A 160 -1.89 36.29 1.84
CA GLU A 160 -2.77 37.23 2.58
C GLU A 160 -2.51 37.26 4.10
N LEU A 161 -1.70 36.34 4.63
CA LEU A 161 -1.40 36.28 6.07
C LEU A 161 -0.10 37.01 6.47
N LEU A 162 0.59 37.63 5.51
CA LEU A 162 1.83 38.39 5.73
C LEU A 162 1.74 39.87 5.35
N SER A 163 0.54 40.39 5.15
CA SER A 163 0.29 41.83 4.90
C SER A 163 -0.41 42.49 6.08
#